data_faf48d5419ff111c758bf353dc3ec80f
#
_entry.id   faf48d5419ff111c758bf353dc3ec80f
#
_cell.length_a   1.000
_cell.length_b   1.000
_cell.length_c   1.000
_cell.angle_alpha   90.00
_cell.angle_beta   90.00
_cell.angle_gamma   90.00
#
_symmetry.space_group_name_H-M   'P 1'
#
loop_
_entity.id
_entity.type
_entity.pdbx_description
1 polymer ?
#
loop_
_entity_poly.entity_id
_entity_poly.type
_entity_poly.pdbx_seq_one_letter_code
_entity_poly.pdbx_strand_id
1 'polypeptide(L)'
;MSSRPLPVTVAAILLVLLSLLDFPWLFDFLFLGVEEPPASGVEGPPAFILYSGYVLGVVGLVVAVGLWMLKAWSYWATIVVCVLNFLLGAPGVVLAPGAALKAVIAVTEVVAILIIVLVVLPDSRRALASADQPSSRVR
;
A
#
# COMPACT_ATOMS: atom_id res chain seq x y z
N MET A 1 15.21 -20.69 14.14
CA MET A 1 14.54 -19.43 13.81
C MET A 1 14.69 -19.24 12.31
N SER A 2 13.66 -19.50 11.52
CA SER A 2 13.72 -19.25 10.08
C SER A 2 13.77 -17.72 9.88
N SER A 3 14.89 -17.24 9.34
CA SER A 3 15.04 -15.83 8.99
C SER A 3 13.98 -15.47 7.94
N ARG A 4 13.21 -14.43 8.20
CA ARG A 4 12.24 -13.93 7.22
C ARG A 4 12.96 -13.55 5.94
N PRO A 5 12.42 -13.90 4.76
CA PRO A 5 13.00 -13.46 3.52
C PRO A 5 13.00 -11.92 3.45
N LEU A 6 14.13 -11.35 3.07
CA LEU A 6 14.28 -9.90 2.93
C LEU A 6 13.18 -9.27 2.08
N PRO A 7 12.76 -9.86 0.92
CA PRO A 7 11.71 -9.29 0.09
C PRO A 7 10.36 -9.11 0.83
N VAL A 8 9.98 -10.08 1.68
CA VAL A 8 8.72 -9.98 2.46
C VAL A 8 8.81 -8.87 3.50
N THR A 9 9.95 -8.74 4.16
CA THR A 9 10.18 -7.67 5.14
C THR A 9 10.10 -6.29 4.48
N VAL A 10 10.78 -6.11 3.35
CA VAL A 10 10.76 -4.86 2.58
C VAL A 10 9.34 -4.57 2.08
N ALA A 11 8.65 -5.56 1.52
CA ALA A 11 7.27 -5.40 1.06
C ALA A 11 6.32 -4.98 2.20
N ALA A 12 6.46 -5.57 3.39
CA ALA A 12 5.64 -5.21 4.54
C ALA A 12 5.89 -3.77 5.00
N ILE A 13 7.16 -3.32 5.05
CA ILE A 13 7.51 -1.95 5.41
C ILE A 13 6.96 -0.96 4.37
N LEU A 14 7.16 -1.24 3.08
CA LEU A 14 6.64 -0.38 2.01
C LEU A 14 5.11 -0.33 2.03
N LEU A 15 4.44 -1.44 2.33
CA LEU A 15 2.99 -1.47 2.43
C LEU A 15 2.48 -0.64 3.62
N VAL A 16 3.18 -0.64 4.75
CA VAL A 16 2.87 0.25 5.88
C VAL A 16 2.98 1.72 5.45
N LEU A 17 4.08 2.08 4.80
CA LEU A 17 4.29 3.46 4.35
C LEU A 17 3.24 3.89 3.33
N LEU A 18 2.95 3.05 2.35
CA LEU A 18 1.90 3.31 1.36
C LEU A 18 0.53 3.49 2.04
N SER A 19 0.17 2.58 2.95
CA SER A 19 -1.10 2.64 3.67
C SER A 19 -1.23 3.86 4.58
N LEU A 20 -0.15 4.38 5.13
CA LEU A 20 -0.16 5.62 5.89
C LEU A 20 -0.40 6.83 4.98
N LEU A 21 0.13 6.82 3.75
CA LEU A 21 -0.11 7.87 2.77
C LEU A 21 -1.54 7.86 2.21
N ASP A 22 -2.26 6.75 2.32
CA ASP A 22 -3.68 6.66 1.96
C ASP A 22 -4.60 7.46 2.93
N PHE A 23 -4.06 7.91 4.09
CA PHE A 23 -4.79 8.80 4.99
C PHE A 23 -4.64 10.26 4.51
N PRO A 24 -5.71 10.90 4.00
CA PRO A 24 -5.62 12.24 3.39
C PRO A 24 -4.96 13.29 4.30
N TRP A 25 -5.31 13.30 5.59
CA TRP A 25 -4.74 14.27 6.54
C TRP A 25 -3.22 14.12 6.71
N LEU A 26 -2.69 12.88 6.64
CA LEU A 26 -1.26 12.65 6.75
C LEU A 26 -0.55 13.05 5.45
N PHE A 27 -1.20 12.80 4.31
CA PHE A 27 -0.72 13.24 3.02
C PHE A 27 -0.65 14.77 2.95
N ASP A 28 -1.71 15.46 3.37
CA ASP A 28 -1.76 16.93 3.41
C ASP A 28 -0.67 17.49 4.33
N PHE A 29 -0.52 16.91 5.52
CA PHE A 29 0.51 17.32 6.48
C PHE A 29 1.94 17.17 5.94
N LEU A 30 2.24 16.07 5.24
CA LEU A 30 3.60 15.76 4.79
C LEU A 30 3.99 16.49 3.50
N PHE A 31 3.06 16.67 2.58
CA PHE A 31 3.38 17.10 1.21
C PHE A 31 2.80 18.45 0.80
N LEU A 32 1.69 18.86 1.37
CA LEU A 32 1.04 20.11 1.01
C LEU A 32 1.34 21.26 1.98
N GLY A 33 2.02 20.95 3.12
CA GLY A 33 2.51 21.95 4.06
C GLY A 33 1.46 22.89 4.62
N VAL A 34 0.24 22.40 4.73
CA VAL A 34 -0.93 23.01 5.37
C VAL A 34 -1.12 24.51 5.20
N GLU A 35 -2.35 24.92 4.89
CA GLU A 35 -2.94 26.26 5.01
C GLU A 35 -2.95 27.15 3.76
N GLU A 36 -3.09 26.59 2.58
CA GLU A 36 -3.86 27.37 1.62
C GLU A 36 -5.28 26.80 1.56
N PRO A 37 -6.30 27.59 1.97
CA PRO A 37 -7.66 27.22 1.65
C PRO A 37 -7.72 27.00 0.14
N PRO A 38 -8.41 25.94 -0.34
CA PRO A 38 -8.48 25.67 -1.77
C PRO A 38 -8.87 26.96 -2.47
N ALA A 39 -8.07 27.35 -3.45
CA ALA A 39 -8.33 28.56 -4.23
C ALA A 39 -9.81 28.49 -4.64
N SER A 40 -10.57 29.52 -4.32
CA SER A 40 -12.01 29.57 -4.52
C SER A 40 -12.35 29.17 -5.96
N GLY A 41 -12.94 27.99 -6.15
CA GLY A 41 -13.29 27.44 -7.46
C GLY A 41 -12.62 26.12 -7.85
N VAL A 42 -11.68 25.59 -7.08
CA VAL A 42 -11.15 24.23 -7.30
C VAL A 42 -11.98 23.25 -6.46
N GLU A 43 -12.81 22.45 -7.12
CA GLU A 43 -13.49 21.35 -6.45
C GLU A 43 -12.44 20.36 -5.95
N GLY A 44 -12.50 20.00 -4.66
CA GLY A 44 -11.66 18.95 -4.08
C GLY A 44 -11.93 17.58 -4.72
N PRO A 45 -11.12 16.58 -4.43
CA PRO A 45 -11.36 15.23 -4.94
C PRO A 45 -12.74 14.73 -4.50
N PRO A 46 -13.45 13.96 -5.35
CA PRO A 46 -14.75 13.41 -5.00
C PRO A 46 -14.70 12.66 -3.66
N ALA A 47 -15.75 12.79 -2.85
CA ALA A 47 -15.80 12.22 -1.51
C ALA A 47 -15.53 10.70 -1.49
N PHE A 48 -15.93 9.96 -2.54
CA PHE A 48 -15.68 8.52 -2.61
C PHE A 48 -14.17 8.20 -2.68
N ILE A 49 -13.34 9.06 -3.28
CA ILE A 49 -11.89 8.88 -3.33
C ILE A 49 -11.30 9.02 -1.92
N LEU A 50 -11.76 10.01 -1.15
CA LEU A 50 -11.31 10.21 0.22
C LEU A 50 -11.67 9.00 1.11
N TYR A 51 -12.93 8.56 1.04
CA TYR A 51 -13.38 7.39 1.82
C TYR A 51 -12.66 6.10 1.40
N SER A 52 -12.43 5.90 0.10
CA SER A 52 -11.67 4.72 -0.36
C SER A 52 -10.23 4.75 0.12
N GLY A 53 -9.59 5.91 0.19
CA GLY A 53 -8.27 6.06 0.80
C GLY A 53 -8.25 5.61 2.26
N TYR A 54 -9.18 6.08 3.10
CA TYR A 54 -9.28 5.63 4.48
C TYR A 54 -9.45 4.12 4.60
N VAL A 55 -10.34 3.53 3.79
CA VAL A 55 -10.57 2.08 3.81
C VAL A 55 -9.32 1.33 3.37
N LEU A 56 -8.67 1.74 2.29
CA LEU A 56 -7.45 1.11 1.80
C LEU A 56 -6.29 1.27 2.78
N GLY A 57 -6.15 2.44 3.42
CA GLY A 57 -5.16 2.67 4.45
C GLY A 57 -5.32 1.69 5.63
N VAL A 58 -6.52 1.56 6.17
CA VAL A 58 -6.79 0.61 7.28
C VAL A 58 -6.56 -0.83 6.83
N VAL A 59 -7.13 -1.24 5.70
CA VAL A 59 -6.98 -2.61 5.19
C VAL A 59 -5.52 -2.90 4.88
N GLY A 60 -4.79 -1.97 4.27
CA GLY A 60 -3.38 -2.11 3.95
C GLY A 60 -2.52 -2.31 5.21
N LEU A 61 -2.78 -1.59 6.30
CA LEU A 61 -2.10 -1.81 7.58
C LEU A 61 -2.37 -3.23 8.14
N VAL A 62 -3.61 -3.70 8.08
CA VAL A 62 -3.94 -5.08 8.51
C VAL A 62 -3.21 -6.11 7.64
N VAL A 63 -3.18 -5.90 6.34
CA VAL A 63 -2.47 -6.78 5.39
C VAL A 63 -0.95 -6.76 5.63
N ALA A 64 -0.38 -5.59 5.94
CA ALA A 64 1.03 -5.45 6.28
C ALA A 64 1.39 -6.27 7.54
N VAL A 65 0.53 -6.25 8.57
CA VAL A 65 0.67 -7.13 9.74
C VAL A 65 0.59 -8.61 9.32
N GLY A 66 -0.33 -8.97 8.44
CA GLY A 66 -0.43 -10.32 7.87
C GLY A 66 0.85 -10.76 7.15
N LEU A 67 1.44 -9.89 6.33
CA LEU A 67 2.74 -10.13 5.69
C LEU A 67 3.86 -10.28 6.73
N TRP A 68 3.87 -9.39 7.73
CA TRP A 68 4.84 -9.47 8.81
C TRP A 68 4.77 -10.78 9.58
N MET A 69 3.56 -11.31 9.77
CA MET A 69 3.30 -12.60 10.41
C MET A 69 3.43 -13.80 9.45
N LEU A 70 3.82 -13.59 8.18
CA LEU A 70 3.92 -14.61 7.13
C LEU A 70 2.61 -15.40 6.93
N LYS A 71 1.46 -14.75 7.02
CA LYS A 71 0.17 -15.40 6.79
C LYS A 71 -0.08 -15.60 5.30
N ALA A 72 -0.48 -16.80 4.87
CA ALA A 72 -0.69 -17.11 3.45
C ALA A 72 -1.75 -16.24 2.78
N TRP A 73 -2.82 -15.86 3.50
CA TRP A 73 -3.86 -14.97 2.97
C TRP A 73 -3.31 -13.57 2.60
N SER A 74 -2.26 -13.10 3.31
CA SER A 74 -1.70 -11.77 3.07
C SER A 74 -1.06 -11.63 1.69
N TYR A 75 -0.67 -12.73 1.05
CA TYR A 75 -0.16 -12.74 -0.32
C TYR A 75 -1.19 -12.14 -1.29
N TRP A 76 -2.39 -12.73 -1.33
CA TRP A 76 -3.44 -12.27 -2.22
C TRP A 76 -4.01 -10.93 -1.79
N ALA A 77 -4.15 -10.70 -0.49
CA ALA A 77 -4.64 -9.43 0.05
C ALA A 77 -3.71 -8.27 -0.32
N THR A 78 -2.39 -8.45 -0.30
CA THR A 78 -1.43 -7.43 -0.72
C THR A 78 -1.60 -7.08 -2.20
N ILE A 79 -1.73 -8.09 -3.07
CA ILE A 79 -1.93 -7.85 -4.50
C ILE A 79 -3.22 -7.07 -4.73
N VAL A 80 -4.31 -7.46 -4.09
CA VAL A 80 -5.62 -6.79 -4.22
C VAL A 80 -5.54 -5.34 -3.75
N VAL A 81 -4.97 -5.08 -2.57
CA VAL A 81 -4.82 -3.73 -2.02
C VAL A 81 -3.97 -2.85 -2.94
N CYS A 82 -2.82 -3.34 -3.40
CA CYS A 82 -1.96 -2.58 -4.30
C CYS A 82 -2.62 -2.31 -5.66
N VAL A 83 -3.36 -3.27 -6.22
CA VAL A 83 -4.09 -3.07 -7.48
C VAL A 83 -5.21 -2.05 -7.30
N LEU A 84 -5.97 -2.12 -6.21
CA LEU A 84 -7.02 -1.13 -5.94
C LEU A 84 -6.44 0.26 -5.72
N ASN A 85 -5.32 0.37 -4.97
CA ASN A 85 -4.62 1.62 -4.78
C ASN A 85 -4.17 2.20 -6.12
N PHE A 86 -3.54 1.38 -6.96
CA PHE A 86 -3.13 1.77 -8.31
C PHE A 86 -4.32 2.28 -9.16
N LEU A 87 -5.44 1.56 -9.17
CA LEU A 87 -6.60 1.95 -9.97
C LEU A 87 -7.24 3.27 -9.51
N LEU A 88 -7.21 3.54 -8.20
CA LEU A 88 -7.73 4.78 -7.63
C LEU A 88 -6.76 5.95 -7.78
N GLY A 89 -5.45 5.70 -7.72
CA GLY A 89 -4.42 6.73 -7.82
C GLY A 89 -4.05 7.09 -9.27
N ALA A 90 -4.10 6.14 -10.20
CA ALA A 90 -3.68 6.35 -11.58
C ALA A 90 -4.34 7.56 -12.28
N PRO A 91 -5.64 7.86 -12.13
CA PRO A 91 -6.23 9.07 -12.66
C PRO A 91 -5.60 10.35 -12.09
N GLY A 92 -5.15 10.31 -10.83
CA GLY A 92 -4.51 11.43 -10.15
C GLY A 92 -3.19 11.85 -10.81
N VAL A 93 -2.44 10.93 -11.40
CA VAL A 93 -1.19 11.24 -12.12
C VAL A 93 -1.44 12.23 -13.26
N VAL A 94 -2.61 12.14 -13.91
CA VAL A 94 -2.98 13.00 -15.03
C VAL A 94 -3.76 14.23 -14.56
N LEU A 95 -4.74 14.02 -13.67
CA LEU A 95 -5.76 15.02 -13.33
C LEU A 95 -5.40 15.90 -12.14
N ALA A 96 -4.43 15.49 -11.29
CA ALA A 96 -4.07 16.26 -10.11
C ALA A 96 -3.57 17.67 -10.49
N PRO A 97 -3.90 18.70 -9.70
CA PRO A 97 -3.38 20.04 -9.89
C PRO A 97 -1.90 20.09 -9.49
N GLY A 98 -1.07 20.69 -10.33
CA GLY A 98 0.35 20.93 -10.04
C GLY A 98 1.27 19.72 -10.25
N ALA A 99 2.52 20.03 -10.58
CA ALA A 99 3.53 19.03 -10.91
C ALA A 99 4.01 18.23 -9.68
N ALA A 100 4.07 18.89 -8.52
CA ALA A 100 4.52 18.24 -7.29
C ALA A 100 3.56 17.12 -6.85
N LEU A 101 2.25 17.39 -6.85
CA LEU A 101 1.25 16.39 -6.49
C LEU A 101 1.25 15.21 -7.48
N LYS A 102 1.34 15.48 -8.77
CA LYS A 102 1.48 14.43 -9.81
C LYS A 102 2.70 13.55 -9.56
N ALA A 103 3.83 14.16 -9.21
CA ALA A 103 5.07 13.42 -8.93
C ALA A 103 4.92 12.50 -7.70
N VAL A 104 4.29 13.00 -6.64
CA VAL A 104 4.04 12.20 -5.43
C VAL A 104 3.14 11.02 -5.75
N ILE A 105 2.02 11.23 -6.45
CA ILE A 105 1.11 10.15 -6.86
C ILE A 105 1.86 9.14 -7.73
N ALA A 106 2.65 9.58 -8.71
CA ALA A 106 3.43 8.68 -9.54
C ALA A 106 4.43 7.83 -8.73
N VAL A 107 5.06 8.39 -7.71
CA VAL A 107 5.95 7.65 -6.82
C VAL A 107 5.19 6.61 -6.01
N THR A 108 4.02 6.92 -5.48
CA THR A 108 3.19 5.94 -4.75
C THR A 108 2.74 4.79 -5.65
N GLU A 109 2.42 5.06 -6.92
CA GLU A 109 2.10 4.04 -7.91
C GLU A 109 3.29 3.10 -8.20
N VAL A 110 4.47 3.66 -8.35
CA VAL A 110 5.71 2.86 -8.52
C VAL A 110 5.97 2.00 -7.29
N VAL A 111 5.75 2.53 -6.08
CA VAL A 111 5.88 1.77 -4.84
C VAL A 111 4.87 0.62 -4.77
N ALA A 112 3.62 0.84 -5.17
CA ALA A 112 2.60 -0.21 -5.21
C ALA A 112 3.01 -1.35 -6.15
N ILE A 113 3.52 -1.03 -7.35
CA ILE A 113 4.06 -2.02 -8.29
C ILE A 113 5.25 -2.77 -7.67
N LEU A 114 6.17 -2.06 -7.04
CA LEU A 114 7.33 -2.67 -6.40
C LEU A 114 6.91 -3.66 -5.29
N ILE A 115 5.91 -3.32 -4.48
CA ILE A 115 5.37 -4.22 -3.45
C ILE A 115 4.84 -5.51 -4.10
N ILE A 116 4.07 -5.40 -5.18
CA ILE A 116 3.57 -6.57 -5.92
C ILE A 116 4.73 -7.44 -6.39
N VAL A 117 5.74 -6.83 -7.02
CA VAL A 117 6.92 -7.57 -7.50
C VAL A 117 7.62 -8.30 -6.36
N LEU A 118 7.87 -7.64 -5.23
CA LEU A 118 8.53 -8.23 -4.07
C LEU A 118 7.75 -9.41 -3.48
N VAL A 119 6.42 -9.31 -3.43
CA VAL A 119 5.57 -10.37 -2.87
C VAL A 119 5.47 -11.56 -3.84
N VAL A 120 5.50 -11.33 -5.15
CA VAL A 120 5.44 -12.38 -6.18
C VAL A 120 6.77 -13.14 -6.33
N LEU A 121 7.90 -12.61 -5.83
CA LEU A 121 9.18 -13.29 -5.90
C LEU A 121 9.09 -14.73 -5.33
N PRO A 122 9.83 -15.70 -5.92
CA PRO A 122 9.77 -17.10 -5.51
C PRO A 122 10.04 -17.33 -4.03
N ASP A 123 10.96 -16.57 -3.44
CA ASP A 123 11.34 -16.68 -2.03
C ASP A 123 10.21 -16.20 -1.11
N SER A 124 9.52 -15.12 -1.48
CA SER A 124 8.36 -14.60 -0.75
C SER A 124 7.20 -15.60 -0.80
N ARG A 125 6.91 -16.13 -1.98
CA ARG A 125 5.84 -17.13 -2.17
C ARG A 125 6.09 -18.40 -1.38
N ARG A 126 7.32 -18.91 -1.39
CA ARG A 126 7.70 -20.11 -0.61
C ARG A 126 7.55 -19.88 0.88
N ALA A 127 7.99 -18.74 1.38
CA ALA A 127 7.89 -18.39 2.79
C ALA A 127 6.44 -18.29 3.27
N LEU A 128 5.58 -17.64 2.48
CA LEU A 128 4.17 -17.49 2.80
C LEU A 128 3.40 -18.81 2.68
N ALA A 129 3.76 -19.68 1.74
CA ALA A 129 3.15 -21.00 1.60
C ALA A 129 3.58 -21.99 2.69
N SER A 130 4.84 -21.94 3.13
CA SER A 130 5.36 -22.86 4.14
C SER A 130 4.88 -22.53 5.55
N ALA A 131 4.51 -21.31 5.82
CA ALA A 131 4.01 -20.89 7.13
C ALA A 131 2.62 -21.45 7.46
N ASP A 132 1.86 -21.87 6.45
CA ASP A 132 0.49 -22.40 6.61
C ASP A 132 0.46 -23.94 6.72
N GLN A 133 1.60 -24.62 6.58
CA GLN A 133 1.65 -26.07 6.79
C GLN A 133 1.64 -26.35 8.30
N PRO A 134 0.58 -26.99 8.82
CA PRO A 134 0.63 -27.47 10.18
C PRO A 134 1.84 -28.40 10.29
N SER A 135 2.67 -28.16 11.30
CA SER A 135 3.80 -29.03 11.57
C SER A 135 3.29 -30.46 11.75
N SER A 136 3.31 -31.24 10.68
CA SER A 136 3.15 -32.70 10.75
C SER A 136 4.41 -33.29 11.40
N ARG A 137 4.72 -32.79 12.59
CA ARG A 137 5.67 -33.41 13.49
C ARG A 137 4.89 -34.19 14.51
N VAL A 138 5.26 -35.43 14.48
CA VAL A 138 5.19 -36.46 15.53
C VAL A 138 4.18 -37.56 15.23
N ARG A 139 4.66 -38.59 14.58
CA ARG A 139 4.72 -39.86 15.29
C ARG A 139 5.98 -40.60 14.94
#